data_ceead9e1263d9af32222b41397acdfdc
#
_entry.id   ceead9e1263d9af32222b41397acdfdc
#
_cell.length_a   1.000
_cell.length_b   1.000
_cell.length_c   1.000
_cell.angle_alpha   90.00
_cell.angle_beta   90.00
_cell.angle_gamma   90.00
#
_symmetry.space_group_name_H-M   'P 1'
#
loop_
_entity.id
_entity.type
_entity.pdbx_description
1 polymer ?
#
loop_
_entity_poly.entity_id
_entity_poly.type
_entity_poly.pdbx_seq_one_letter_code
_entity_poly.pdbx_strand_id
1 'polypeptide(L)'
;MIGPQRIVCLTEETTELLYMLGEEDRIVGISAYTVRPLRAKEEKPKVSAFINGNVKRIKDLHPDLVVGFSDIQANLAKDLIAEGLSVLVTNQRTLDEILDTMLLFGSIVGKGKETQTLVDGWKSKLERIKNENKSENRPNVFFQEWDEPIITGISWVSELIEIAGGKDCFAELQTKSLAKDRIITAGAVAASNPDVYIGSWCGKPMNFEWVQNHPEWQATNAIIHRKVYELDPSIILQPGPALFEEGIDQLVKLIHS
;
A
#
# COMPACT_ATOMS: atom_id res chain seq x y z
N MET A 1 14.61 -22.33 16.59
CA MET A 1 14.11 -21.30 15.66
C MET A 1 14.53 -19.95 16.21
N ILE A 2 14.93 -19.02 15.33
CA ILE A 2 15.38 -17.67 15.73
C ILE A 2 14.18 -16.72 15.60
N GLY A 3 14.08 -15.74 16.52
CA GLY A 3 13.06 -14.70 16.50
C GLY A 3 11.70 -15.12 17.07
N PRO A 4 10.68 -14.24 16.93
CA PRO A 4 9.35 -14.44 17.47
C PRO A 4 8.65 -15.63 16.83
N GLN A 5 7.90 -16.37 17.65
CA GLN A 5 7.19 -17.59 17.24
C GLN A 5 5.67 -17.38 17.19
N ARG A 6 5.18 -16.31 17.79
CA ARG A 6 3.75 -15.99 17.89
C ARG A 6 3.52 -14.53 17.53
N ILE A 7 3.29 -14.28 16.25
CA ILE A 7 3.23 -12.94 15.68
C ILE A 7 1.76 -12.56 15.42
N VAL A 8 1.36 -11.39 15.88
CA VAL A 8 0.11 -10.75 15.47
C VAL A 8 0.43 -9.68 14.44
N CYS A 9 -0.13 -9.80 13.24
CA CYS A 9 0.01 -8.83 12.16
C CYS A 9 -1.22 -7.91 12.13
N LEU A 10 -1.06 -6.64 12.52
CA LEU A 10 -2.15 -5.66 12.53
C LEU A 10 -2.42 -5.08 11.14
N THR A 11 -1.57 -5.42 10.15
CA THR A 11 -1.63 -4.95 8.78
C THR A 11 -1.37 -6.09 7.80
N GLU A 12 -1.71 -5.87 6.54
CA GLU A 12 -1.73 -6.89 5.49
C GLU A 12 -0.32 -7.24 5.00
N GLU A 13 0.53 -6.23 4.78
CA GLU A 13 1.84 -6.36 4.16
C GLU A 13 2.76 -7.33 4.92
N THR A 14 2.73 -7.29 6.25
CA THR A 14 3.51 -8.21 7.09
C THR A 14 2.98 -9.64 6.97
N THR A 15 1.64 -9.81 6.92
CA THR A 15 1.01 -11.11 6.70
C THR A 15 1.45 -11.69 5.37
N GLU A 16 1.34 -10.93 4.29
CA GLU A 16 1.71 -11.38 2.95
C GLU A 16 3.18 -11.81 2.89
N LEU A 17 4.09 -10.99 3.43
CA LEU A 17 5.52 -11.32 3.46
C LEU A 17 5.81 -12.62 4.21
N LEU A 18 5.22 -12.81 5.40
CA LEU A 18 5.45 -14.03 6.19
C LEU A 18 4.94 -15.28 5.47
N TYR A 19 3.82 -15.21 4.75
CA TYR A 19 3.36 -16.29 3.89
C TYR A 19 4.31 -16.56 2.72
N MET A 20 4.88 -15.52 2.10
CA MET A 20 5.88 -15.69 1.03
C MET A 20 7.18 -16.36 1.52
N LEU A 21 7.52 -16.13 2.78
CA LEU A 21 8.72 -16.72 3.41
C LEU A 21 8.49 -18.12 3.99
N GLY A 22 7.25 -18.65 3.93
CA GLY A 22 6.89 -19.93 4.54
C GLY A 22 6.89 -19.91 6.06
N GLU A 23 6.59 -18.74 6.65
CA GLU A 23 6.57 -18.52 8.09
C GLU A 23 5.16 -18.24 8.63
N GLU A 24 4.12 -18.62 7.85
CA GLU A 24 2.72 -18.44 8.20
C GLU A 24 2.30 -19.12 9.51
N ASP A 25 2.97 -20.20 9.90
CA ASP A 25 2.68 -20.90 11.17
C ASP A 25 2.97 -20.05 12.41
N ARG A 26 3.82 -19.03 12.27
CA ARG A 26 4.09 -18.06 13.34
C ARG A 26 2.98 -17.03 13.51
N ILE A 27 2.11 -16.85 12.50
CA ILE A 27 1.02 -15.87 12.57
C ILE A 27 -0.12 -16.43 13.41
N VAL A 28 -0.37 -15.78 14.55
CA VAL A 28 -1.45 -16.16 15.49
C VAL A 28 -2.67 -15.24 15.41
N GLY A 29 -2.58 -14.11 14.71
CA GLY A 29 -3.69 -13.18 14.50
C GLY A 29 -3.39 -12.18 13.41
N ILE A 30 -4.45 -11.75 12.71
CA ILE A 30 -4.35 -10.81 11.59
C ILE A 30 -5.39 -9.69 11.69
N SER A 31 -5.22 -8.65 10.86
CA SER A 31 -6.24 -7.64 10.62
C SER A 31 -7.45 -8.23 9.89
N ALA A 32 -8.65 -7.72 10.17
CA ALA A 32 -9.87 -8.09 9.43
C ALA A 32 -9.82 -7.62 7.96
N TYR A 33 -8.96 -6.64 7.67
CA TYR A 33 -8.73 -6.13 6.31
C TYR A 33 -7.69 -6.93 5.51
N THR A 34 -7.03 -7.91 6.13
CA THR A 34 -6.10 -8.79 5.42
C THR A 34 -6.85 -9.60 4.37
N VAL A 35 -6.53 -9.39 3.10
CA VAL A 35 -7.06 -10.15 1.96
C VAL A 35 -5.96 -10.88 1.19
N ARG A 36 -4.69 -10.60 1.49
CA ARG A 36 -3.52 -11.20 0.83
C ARG A 36 -2.63 -11.93 1.85
N PRO A 37 -2.27 -13.22 1.56
CA PRO A 37 -2.92 -14.05 0.54
C PRO A 37 -4.34 -14.45 1.00
N LEU A 38 -5.22 -14.81 0.08
CA LEU A 38 -6.62 -15.13 0.37
C LEU A 38 -6.77 -16.17 1.50
N ARG A 39 -5.93 -17.21 1.52
CA ARG A 39 -5.96 -18.26 2.54
C ARG A 39 -5.72 -17.74 3.96
N ALA A 40 -4.98 -16.63 4.15
CA ALA A 40 -4.75 -16.05 5.47
C ALA A 40 -6.05 -15.65 6.16
N LYS A 41 -7.01 -15.15 5.38
CA LYS A 41 -8.33 -14.74 5.87
C LYS A 41 -9.16 -15.90 6.44
N GLU A 42 -8.95 -17.10 5.93
CA GLU A 42 -9.63 -18.33 6.34
C GLU A 42 -8.89 -19.03 7.50
N GLU A 43 -7.56 -19.04 7.44
CA GLU A 43 -6.69 -19.77 8.36
C GLU A 43 -6.43 -19.04 9.70
N LYS A 44 -6.47 -17.70 9.71
CA LYS A 44 -6.01 -16.91 10.86
C LYS A 44 -7.14 -16.13 11.54
N PRO A 45 -7.15 -16.05 12.89
CA PRO A 45 -8.13 -15.27 13.62
C PRO A 45 -7.95 -13.77 13.38
N LYS A 46 -9.06 -13.07 13.15
CA LYS A 46 -9.11 -11.61 12.97
C LYS A 46 -9.20 -10.93 14.33
N VAL A 47 -8.22 -10.11 14.68
CA VAL A 47 -8.08 -9.50 16.00
C VAL A 47 -8.12 -7.99 16.02
N SER A 48 -7.98 -7.36 14.86
CA SER A 48 -8.03 -5.90 14.69
C SER A 48 -8.82 -5.51 13.44
N ALA A 49 -9.30 -4.28 13.43
CA ALA A 49 -9.59 -3.51 12.22
C ALA A 49 -8.37 -2.65 11.89
N PHE A 50 -8.48 -1.75 10.87
CA PHE A 50 -7.32 -0.97 10.42
C PHE A 50 -6.78 -0.02 11.52
N ILE A 51 -7.67 0.72 12.20
CA ILE A 51 -7.29 1.69 13.24
C ILE A 51 -7.42 1.08 14.65
N ASN A 52 -8.41 0.23 14.86
CA ASN A 52 -8.80 -0.28 16.15
C ASN A 52 -8.53 -1.79 16.25
N GLY A 53 -8.11 -2.23 17.43
CA GLY A 53 -7.91 -3.65 17.74
C GLY A 53 -8.54 -4.03 19.08
N ASN A 54 -8.89 -5.29 19.20
CA ASN A 54 -9.33 -5.83 20.49
C ASN A 54 -8.10 -6.28 21.30
N VAL A 55 -7.60 -5.38 22.14
CA VAL A 55 -6.40 -5.58 22.97
C VAL A 55 -6.49 -6.90 23.77
N LYS A 56 -7.66 -7.18 24.41
CA LYS A 56 -7.87 -8.42 25.14
C LYS A 56 -7.73 -9.65 24.24
N ARG A 57 -8.37 -9.63 23.07
CA ARG A 57 -8.29 -10.74 22.11
C ARG A 57 -6.87 -10.96 21.59
N ILE A 58 -6.12 -9.87 21.35
CA ILE A 58 -4.71 -9.95 20.96
C ILE A 58 -3.90 -10.58 22.08
N LYS A 59 -4.07 -10.13 23.33
CA LYS A 59 -3.36 -10.65 24.50
C LYS A 59 -3.68 -12.14 24.76
N ASP A 60 -4.93 -12.55 24.59
CA ASP A 60 -5.38 -13.94 24.78
C ASP A 60 -4.68 -14.92 23.78
N LEU A 61 -4.14 -14.41 22.67
CA LEU A 61 -3.33 -15.19 21.72
C LEU A 61 -1.88 -15.39 22.19
N HIS A 62 -1.47 -14.77 23.29
CA HIS A 62 -0.10 -14.83 23.83
C HIS A 62 0.98 -14.56 22.77
N PRO A 63 0.91 -13.44 22.05
CA PRO A 63 1.94 -13.12 21.07
C PRO A 63 3.24 -12.75 21.76
N ASP A 64 4.36 -13.10 21.12
CA ASP A 64 5.69 -12.62 21.50
C ASP A 64 6.12 -11.38 20.69
N LEU A 65 5.39 -11.09 19.59
CA LEU A 65 5.51 -9.85 18.82
C LEU A 65 4.16 -9.44 18.23
N VAL A 66 3.82 -8.17 18.33
CA VAL A 66 2.74 -7.53 17.57
C VAL A 66 3.35 -6.55 16.58
N VAL A 67 2.97 -6.64 15.31
CA VAL A 67 3.47 -5.77 14.23
C VAL A 67 2.35 -4.88 13.73
N GLY A 68 2.62 -3.59 13.62
CA GLY A 68 1.71 -2.58 13.12
C GLY A 68 2.39 -1.61 12.15
N PHE A 69 1.58 -0.74 11.55
CA PHE A 69 2.01 0.25 10.58
C PHE A 69 1.46 1.64 10.92
N SER A 70 2.36 2.61 10.89
CA SER A 70 2.14 4.05 10.92
C SER A 70 1.50 4.63 12.20
N ASP A 71 1.47 5.94 12.23
CA ASP A 71 0.87 6.78 13.26
C ASP A 71 -0.63 6.51 13.47
N ILE A 72 -1.33 6.00 12.45
CA ILE A 72 -2.75 5.62 12.55
C ILE A 72 -2.98 4.58 13.66
N GLN A 73 -2.02 3.68 13.91
CA GLN A 73 -2.11 2.66 14.95
C GLN A 73 -1.41 3.04 16.27
N ALA A 74 -0.97 4.30 16.42
CA ALA A 74 -0.22 4.73 17.61
C ALA A 74 -0.98 4.51 18.93
N ASN A 75 -2.29 4.78 18.96
CA ASN A 75 -3.10 4.55 20.16
C ASN A 75 -3.23 3.06 20.50
N LEU A 76 -3.48 2.22 19.48
CA LEU A 76 -3.52 0.77 19.67
C LEU A 76 -2.18 0.22 20.17
N ALA A 77 -1.07 0.68 19.59
CA ALA A 77 0.28 0.31 20.01
C ALA A 77 0.54 0.68 21.48
N LYS A 78 0.16 1.90 21.89
CA LYS A 78 0.25 2.36 23.28
C LYS A 78 -0.51 1.41 24.23
N ASP A 79 -1.75 1.06 23.89
CA ASP A 79 -2.59 0.20 24.74
C ASP A 79 -2.02 -1.22 24.83
N LEU A 80 -1.48 -1.77 23.73
CA LEU A 80 -0.82 -3.08 23.71
C LEU A 80 0.46 -3.09 24.56
N ILE A 81 1.26 -2.02 24.48
CA ILE A 81 2.48 -1.87 25.31
C ILE A 81 2.10 -1.78 26.79
N ALA A 82 1.03 -1.06 27.14
CA ALA A 82 0.55 -0.97 28.52
C ALA A 82 0.10 -2.33 29.09
N GLU A 83 -0.33 -3.26 28.23
CA GLU A 83 -0.66 -4.65 28.59
C GLU A 83 0.56 -5.59 28.61
N GLY A 84 1.77 -5.08 28.44
CA GLY A 84 3.04 -5.80 28.52
C GLY A 84 3.42 -6.55 27.23
N LEU A 85 2.82 -6.24 26.09
CA LEU A 85 3.14 -6.86 24.80
C LEU A 85 4.32 -6.15 24.12
N SER A 86 5.16 -6.90 23.41
CA SER A 86 6.18 -6.36 22.53
C SER A 86 5.52 -5.89 21.23
N VAL A 87 5.71 -4.62 20.87
CA VAL A 87 5.09 -4.02 19.69
C VAL A 87 6.16 -3.38 18.80
N LEU A 88 6.13 -3.69 17.52
CA LEU A 88 6.91 -3.04 16.48
C LEU A 88 5.96 -2.31 15.53
N VAL A 89 6.06 -0.99 15.46
CA VAL A 89 5.33 -0.17 14.49
C VAL A 89 6.32 0.42 13.51
N THR A 90 6.11 0.17 12.23
CA THR A 90 6.91 0.74 11.14
C THR A 90 6.17 1.90 10.49
N ASN A 91 6.87 2.75 9.73
CA ASN A 91 6.28 3.96 9.16
C ASN A 91 6.86 4.27 7.76
N GLN A 92 7.06 3.24 6.95
CA GLN A 92 7.59 3.35 5.60
C GLN A 92 6.66 4.15 4.68
N ARG A 93 7.21 5.04 3.87
CA ARG A 93 6.48 5.92 2.95
C ARG A 93 7.00 5.88 1.51
N THR A 94 8.25 5.46 1.32
CA THR A 94 8.89 5.33 0.00
C THR A 94 9.11 3.87 -0.35
N LEU A 95 9.36 3.58 -1.63
CA LEU A 95 9.64 2.21 -2.08
C LEU A 95 10.90 1.64 -1.41
N ASP A 96 11.94 2.45 -1.22
CA ASP A 96 13.17 2.01 -0.53
C ASP A 96 12.88 1.68 0.94
N GLU A 97 12.13 2.52 1.66
CA GLU A 97 11.74 2.25 3.05
C GLU A 97 10.86 1.00 3.17
N ILE A 98 10.00 0.72 2.18
CA ILE A 98 9.21 -0.51 2.12
C ILE A 98 10.13 -1.72 1.97
N LEU A 99 11.08 -1.69 1.05
CA LEU A 99 12.04 -2.78 0.85
C LEU A 99 12.93 -3.01 2.08
N ASP A 100 13.38 -1.94 2.74
CA ASP A 100 14.14 -2.03 3.99
C ASP A 100 13.30 -2.63 5.12
N THR A 101 12.00 -2.28 5.18
CA THR A 101 11.06 -2.87 6.15
C THR A 101 10.87 -4.36 5.89
N MET A 102 10.78 -4.79 4.64
CA MET A 102 10.72 -6.23 4.31
C MET A 102 11.98 -6.96 4.77
N LEU A 103 13.17 -6.38 4.56
CA LEU A 103 14.44 -6.94 5.04
C LEU A 103 14.49 -7.04 6.57
N LEU A 104 13.98 -6.03 7.27
CA LEU A 104 13.87 -6.04 8.73
C LEU A 104 13.01 -7.22 9.19
N PHE A 105 11.80 -7.39 8.65
CA PHE A 105 10.90 -8.49 9.02
C PHE A 105 11.49 -9.85 8.69
N GLY A 106 12.07 -10.01 7.50
CA GLY A 106 12.77 -11.24 7.14
C GLY A 106 13.89 -11.59 8.11
N SER A 107 14.66 -10.59 8.56
CA SER A 107 15.73 -10.78 9.55
C SER A 107 15.19 -11.18 10.92
N ILE A 108 14.09 -10.56 11.37
CA ILE A 108 13.44 -10.85 12.65
C ILE A 108 12.99 -12.32 12.72
N VAL A 109 12.47 -12.87 11.62
CA VAL A 109 12.03 -14.28 11.56
C VAL A 109 13.13 -15.26 11.14
N GLY A 110 14.38 -14.79 10.95
CA GLY A 110 15.53 -15.61 10.57
C GLY A 110 15.57 -15.99 9.09
N LYS A 111 14.87 -15.25 8.23
CA LYS A 111 14.78 -15.42 6.78
C LYS A 111 15.46 -14.29 5.98
N GLY A 112 16.49 -13.67 6.56
CA GLY A 112 17.14 -12.51 5.96
C GLY A 112 17.71 -12.77 4.57
N LYS A 113 18.25 -13.97 4.28
CA LYS A 113 18.81 -14.31 2.96
C LYS A 113 17.70 -14.47 1.90
N GLU A 114 16.63 -15.17 2.25
CA GLU A 114 15.48 -15.39 1.38
C GLU A 114 14.82 -14.05 1.04
N THR A 115 14.65 -13.18 2.05
CA THR A 115 14.08 -11.85 1.84
C THR A 115 15.00 -10.96 1.00
N GLN A 116 16.33 -11.04 1.19
CA GLN A 116 17.27 -10.31 0.34
C GLN A 116 17.13 -10.71 -1.12
N THR A 117 16.96 -12.00 -1.40
CA THR A 117 16.73 -12.50 -2.78
C THR A 117 15.46 -11.92 -3.39
N LEU A 118 14.35 -11.86 -2.62
CA LEU A 118 13.11 -11.23 -3.07
C LEU A 118 13.31 -9.74 -3.37
N VAL A 119 13.91 -9.01 -2.44
CA VAL A 119 14.18 -7.57 -2.57
C VAL A 119 15.07 -7.26 -3.77
N ASP A 120 16.13 -8.03 -3.99
CA ASP A 120 17.02 -7.86 -5.16
C ASP A 120 16.27 -8.11 -6.48
N GLY A 121 15.37 -9.11 -6.49
CA GLY A 121 14.48 -9.37 -7.62
C GLY A 121 13.53 -8.21 -7.90
N TRP A 122 12.90 -7.67 -6.87
CA TRP A 122 12.00 -6.52 -7.02
C TRP A 122 12.73 -5.26 -7.48
N LYS A 123 13.90 -4.94 -6.91
CA LYS A 123 14.74 -3.83 -7.37
C LYS A 123 15.11 -3.98 -8.85
N SER A 124 15.52 -5.17 -9.26
CA SER A 124 15.86 -5.47 -10.67
C SER A 124 14.65 -5.31 -11.59
N LYS A 125 13.45 -5.73 -11.14
CA LYS A 125 12.18 -5.55 -11.87
C LYS A 125 11.85 -4.07 -12.05
N LEU A 126 11.93 -3.27 -10.98
CA LEU A 126 11.65 -1.83 -11.04
C LEU A 126 12.61 -1.10 -12.00
N GLU A 127 13.92 -1.38 -11.92
CA GLU A 127 14.91 -0.79 -12.81
C GLU A 127 14.68 -1.19 -14.28
N ARG A 128 14.33 -2.45 -14.55
CA ARG A 128 13.97 -2.89 -15.90
C ARG A 128 12.78 -2.13 -16.44
N ILE A 129 11.67 -2.07 -15.67
CA ILE A 129 10.44 -1.38 -16.07
C ILE A 129 10.72 0.10 -16.32
N LYS A 130 11.48 0.77 -15.44
CA LYS A 130 11.87 2.17 -15.57
C LYS A 130 12.62 2.43 -16.89
N ASN A 131 13.54 1.52 -17.26
CA ASN A 131 14.30 1.65 -18.50
C ASN A 131 13.46 1.38 -19.74
N GLU A 132 12.55 0.39 -19.69
CA GLU A 132 11.63 0.04 -20.79
C GLU A 132 10.60 1.14 -21.07
N ASN A 133 10.17 1.88 -20.05
CA ASN A 133 9.15 2.92 -20.16
C ASN A 133 9.71 4.36 -20.16
N LYS A 134 11.01 4.51 -20.34
CA LYS A 134 11.65 5.83 -20.44
C LYS A 134 11.23 6.52 -21.74
N SER A 135 10.49 7.62 -21.60
CA SER A 135 9.99 8.44 -22.72
C SER A 135 10.06 9.93 -22.38
N GLU A 136 10.26 10.77 -23.39
CA GLU A 136 10.12 12.23 -23.26
C GLU A 136 8.64 12.65 -23.15
N ASN A 137 7.75 11.90 -23.80
CA ASN A 137 6.30 12.13 -23.78
C ASN A 137 5.63 11.20 -22.77
N ARG A 138 5.65 11.62 -21.52
CA ARG A 138 5.06 10.86 -20.39
C ARG A 138 3.63 11.36 -20.16
N PRO A 139 2.62 10.46 -20.09
CA PRO A 139 1.26 10.86 -19.78
C PRO A 139 1.16 11.41 -18.36
N ASN A 140 0.36 12.47 -18.19
CA ASN A 140 -0.02 12.98 -16.87
C ASN A 140 -1.00 12.00 -16.22
N VAL A 141 -0.68 11.52 -15.03
CA VAL A 141 -1.48 10.55 -14.28
C VAL A 141 -2.02 11.20 -13.03
N PHE A 142 -3.33 11.22 -12.88
CA PHE A 142 -3.96 11.54 -11.60
C PHE A 142 -4.33 10.25 -10.89
N PHE A 143 -3.73 10.03 -9.71
CA PHE A 143 -4.10 8.93 -8.83
C PHE A 143 -4.94 9.46 -7.66
N GLN A 144 -6.12 8.87 -7.45
CA GLN A 144 -7.01 9.24 -6.37
C GLN A 144 -7.13 8.11 -5.33
N GLU A 145 -6.67 8.38 -4.12
CA GLU A 145 -6.72 7.45 -2.97
C GLU A 145 -8.08 7.47 -2.26
N TRP A 146 -8.79 8.60 -2.32
CA TRP A 146 -10.09 8.79 -1.70
C TRP A 146 -10.89 9.88 -2.41
N ASP A 147 -12.23 9.76 -2.40
CA ASP A 147 -13.11 10.64 -3.16
C ASP A 147 -13.52 11.92 -2.42
N GLU A 148 -13.85 11.84 -1.14
CA GLU A 148 -14.36 12.99 -0.40
C GLU A 148 -13.85 13.00 1.05
N PRO A 149 -12.90 13.92 1.40
CA PRO A 149 -12.26 14.88 0.47
C PRO A 149 -11.40 14.18 -0.58
N ILE A 150 -11.14 14.82 -1.72
CA ILE A 150 -10.27 14.27 -2.76
C ILE A 150 -8.84 14.19 -2.21
N ILE A 151 -8.29 12.97 -2.12
CA ILE A 151 -6.95 12.72 -1.64
C ILE A 151 -6.13 12.11 -2.78
N THR A 152 -4.99 12.72 -3.10
CA THR A 152 -4.05 12.19 -4.10
C THR A 152 -3.18 11.08 -3.53
N GLY A 153 -2.47 10.37 -4.41
CA GLY A 153 -1.67 9.20 -4.06
C GLY A 153 -0.60 9.44 -3.00
N ILE A 154 -0.32 8.42 -2.21
CA ILE A 154 0.75 8.40 -1.24
C ILE A 154 2.11 8.27 -1.95
N SER A 155 3.21 8.60 -1.27
CA SER A 155 4.57 8.69 -1.80
C SER A 155 4.97 7.51 -2.70
N TRP A 156 4.86 6.27 -2.23
CA TRP A 156 5.24 5.09 -3.03
C TRP A 156 4.42 4.92 -4.30
N VAL A 157 3.15 5.40 -4.32
CA VAL A 157 2.32 5.38 -5.54
C VAL A 157 2.84 6.38 -6.55
N SER A 158 3.21 7.59 -6.12
CA SER A 158 3.86 8.59 -6.97
C SER A 158 5.16 8.05 -7.57
N GLU A 159 6.00 7.40 -6.76
CA GLU A 159 7.24 6.76 -7.23
C GLU A 159 6.98 5.66 -8.26
N LEU A 160 5.95 4.81 -8.03
CA LEU A 160 5.58 3.75 -8.98
C LEU A 160 5.04 4.31 -10.30
N ILE A 161 4.26 5.40 -10.26
CA ILE A 161 3.80 6.09 -11.48
C ILE A 161 5.01 6.58 -12.30
N GLU A 162 6.01 7.18 -11.64
CA GLU A 162 7.23 7.64 -12.29
C GLU A 162 8.02 6.48 -12.92
N ILE A 163 8.15 5.36 -12.20
CA ILE A 163 8.83 4.15 -12.69
C ILE A 163 8.06 3.53 -13.86
N ALA A 164 6.73 3.55 -13.80
CA ALA A 164 5.87 3.05 -14.87
C ALA A 164 5.86 3.94 -16.12
N GLY A 165 6.60 5.06 -16.13
CA GLY A 165 6.69 5.97 -17.27
C GLY A 165 5.56 7.01 -17.34
N GLY A 166 4.75 7.16 -16.30
CA GLY A 166 3.81 8.26 -16.13
C GLY A 166 4.47 9.48 -15.48
N LYS A 167 3.72 10.58 -15.39
CA LYS A 167 4.05 11.78 -14.63
C LYS A 167 2.91 12.02 -13.63
N ASP A 168 3.18 11.90 -12.34
CA ASP A 168 2.18 12.17 -11.32
C ASP A 168 1.78 13.65 -11.36
N CYS A 169 0.47 13.92 -11.48
CA CYS A 169 -0.08 15.28 -11.53
C CYS A 169 0.19 16.09 -10.25
N PHE A 170 0.45 15.41 -9.13
CA PHE A 170 0.64 16.00 -7.80
C PHE A 170 1.92 15.51 -7.12
N ALA A 171 2.97 15.28 -7.90
CA ALA A 171 4.27 14.81 -7.41
C ALA A 171 4.86 15.70 -6.30
N GLU A 172 4.52 16.99 -6.26
CA GLU A 172 4.96 17.92 -5.21
C GLU A 172 4.38 17.58 -3.82
N LEU A 173 3.29 16.81 -3.76
CA LEU A 173 2.68 16.35 -2.51
C LEU A 173 3.23 15.01 -2.02
N GLN A 174 4.06 14.32 -2.79
CA GLN A 174 4.61 13.00 -2.44
C GLN A 174 5.37 12.98 -1.10
N THR A 175 5.96 14.11 -0.70
CA THR A 175 6.67 14.23 0.60
C THR A 175 5.72 14.33 1.79
N LYS A 176 4.40 14.47 1.55
CA LYS A 176 3.37 14.57 2.59
C LYS A 176 2.90 13.18 3.01
N SER A 177 3.32 12.74 4.19
CA SER A 177 3.00 11.40 4.69
C SER A 177 1.54 11.22 5.12
N LEU A 178 0.87 12.29 5.57
CA LEU A 178 -0.50 12.20 6.08
C LEU A 178 -1.53 12.49 4.97
N ALA A 179 -2.61 11.72 4.94
CA ALA A 179 -3.70 11.89 3.98
C ALA A 179 -4.29 13.32 3.99
N LYS A 180 -4.45 13.93 5.19
CA LYS A 180 -4.95 15.30 5.33
C LYS A 180 -4.09 16.37 4.63
N ASP A 181 -2.80 16.10 4.45
CA ASP A 181 -1.85 17.03 3.83
C ASP A 181 -1.77 16.82 2.30
N ARG A 182 -2.49 15.82 1.76
CA ARG A 182 -2.62 15.46 0.34
C ARG A 182 -4.04 15.72 -0.20
N ILE A 183 -4.85 16.48 0.55
CA ILE A 183 -6.18 16.90 0.11
C ILE A 183 -6.03 17.96 -0.96
N ILE A 184 -6.72 17.77 -2.09
CA ILE A 184 -6.76 18.71 -3.21
C ILE A 184 -8.20 19.05 -3.60
N THR A 185 -8.37 20.07 -4.44
CA THR A 185 -9.68 20.46 -4.95
C THR A 185 -9.97 19.83 -6.32
N ALA A 186 -11.24 19.69 -6.67
CA ALA A 186 -11.65 19.23 -7.99
C ALA A 186 -11.12 20.17 -9.11
N GLY A 187 -11.08 21.47 -8.85
CA GLY A 187 -10.50 22.45 -9.77
C GLY A 187 -8.99 22.23 -10.00
N ALA A 188 -8.24 21.80 -8.98
CA ALA A 188 -6.82 21.45 -9.13
C ALA A 188 -6.65 20.22 -10.03
N VAL A 189 -7.50 19.21 -9.89
CA VAL A 189 -7.51 18.04 -10.77
C VAL A 189 -7.80 18.46 -12.23
N ALA A 190 -8.83 19.30 -12.43
CA ALA A 190 -9.15 19.84 -13.77
C ALA A 190 -7.98 20.62 -14.38
N ALA A 191 -7.34 21.47 -13.58
CA ALA A 191 -6.19 22.29 -14.02
C ALA A 191 -4.95 21.45 -14.38
N SER A 192 -4.74 20.31 -13.71
CA SER A 192 -3.63 19.38 -14.02
C SER A 192 -3.85 18.63 -15.34
N ASN A 193 -5.07 18.62 -15.87
CA ASN A 193 -5.48 17.97 -17.11
C ASN A 193 -4.86 16.56 -17.27
N PRO A 194 -5.23 15.59 -16.44
CA PRO A 194 -4.66 14.25 -16.51
C PRO A 194 -5.01 13.56 -17.82
N ASP A 195 -4.05 12.83 -18.38
CA ASP A 195 -4.25 11.94 -19.52
C ASP A 195 -4.85 10.59 -19.08
N VAL A 196 -4.51 10.18 -17.86
CA VAL A 196 -4.99 8.94 -17.23
C VAL A 196 -5.47 9.25 -15.81
N TYR A 197 -6.64 8.74 -15.45
CA TYR A 197 -7.20 8.78 -14.12
C TYR A 197 -7.20 7.36 -13.53
N ILE A 198 -6.61 7.19 -12.37
CA ILE A 198 -6.60 5.91 -11.63
C ILE A 198 -7.18 6.16 -10.25
N GLY A 199 -8.33 5.54 -9.95
CA GLY A 199 -8.90 5.53 -8.60
C GLY A 199 -8.54 4.26 -7.86
N SER A 200 -8.23 4.39 -6.57
CA SER A 200 -8.02 3.27 -5.66
C SER A 200 -8.53 3.68 -4.27
N TRP A 201 -9.82 3.50 -4.06
CA TRP A 201 -10.47 3.99 -2.85
C TRP A 201 -10.40 2.96 -1.72
N CYS A 202 -9.77 3.33 -0.62
CA CYS A 202 -9.55 2.44 0.50
C CYS A 202 -10.88 1.96 1.12
N GLY A 203 -11.14 0.64 1.05
CA GLY A 203 -12.30 0.02 1.69
C GLY A 203 -13.63 0.11 0.94
N LYS A 204 -13.67 0.70 -0.25
CA LYS A 204 -14.86 0.74 -1.11
C LYS A 204 -14.48 0.73 -2.60
N PRO A 205 -15.33 0.18 -3.48
CA PRO A 205 -15.12 0.27 -4.92
C PRO A 205 -15.24 1.71 -5.41
N MET A 206 -14.52 2.03 -6.49
CA MET A 206 -14.58 3.32 -7.15
C MET A 206 -15.96 3.53 -7.79
N ASN A 207 -16.52 4.73 -7.61
CA ASN A 207 -17.74 5.12 -8.30
C ASN A 207 -17.40 5.75 -9.66
N PHE A 208 -17.38 4.93 -10.72
CA PHE A 208 -17.10 5.36 -12.08
C PHE A 208 -18.06 6.43 -12.59
N GLU A 209 -19.35 6.33 -12.25
CA GLU A 209 -20.36 7.28 -12.67
C GLU A 209 -20.09 8.67 -12.06
N TRP A 210 -19.72 8.72 -10.78
CA TRP A 210 -19.34 9.96 -10.10
C TRP A 210 -18.12 10.61 -10.75
N VAL A 211 -17.07 9.81 -11.06
CA VAL A 211 -15.85 10.32 -11.70
C VAL A 211 -16.16 10.82 -13.12
N GLN A 212 -16.84 10.01 -13.94
CA GLN A 212 -17.11 10.32 -15.34
C GLN A 212 -18.06 11.51 -15.54
N ASN A 213 -18.97 11.75 -14.58
CA ASN A 213 -19.93 12.85 -14.63
C ASN A 213 -19.54 14.04 -13.76
N HIS A 214 -18.34 14.06 -13.17
CA HIS A 214 -17.90 15.17 -12.33
C HIS A 214 -17.87 16.47 -13.14
N PRO A 215 -18.60 17.55 -12.72
CA PRO A 215 -18.82 18.72 -13.57
C PRO A 215 -17.53 19.47 -13.95
N GLU A 216 -16.53 19.49 -13.08
CA GLU A 216 -15.26 20.18 -13.33
C GLU A 216 -14.28 19.37 -14.20
N TRP A 217 -14.48 18.05 -14.38
CA TRP A 217 -13.50 17.17 -15.05
C TRP A 217 -13.83 16.87 -16.51
N GLN A 218 -14.98 17.31 -17.01
CA GLN A 218 -15.48 16.98 -18.35
C GLN A 218 -14.53 17.36 -19.50
N ALA A 219 -13.68 18.36 -19.29
CA ALA A 219 -12.71 18.82 -20.27
C ALA A 219 -11.33 18.16 -20.12
N THR A 220 -11.12 17.28 -19.14
CA THR A 220 -9.83 16.61 -18.97
C THR A 220 -9.63 15.50 -19.99
N ASN A 221 -8.37 15.28 -20.39
CA ASN A 221 -8.02 14.24 -21.36
C ASN A 221 -8.48 12.86 -20.93
N ALA A 222 -8.33 12.52 -19.63
CA ALA A 222 -8.74 11.24 -19.09
C ALA A 222 -10.24 10.95 -19.30
N ILE A 223 -11.11 11.94 -19.10
CA ILE A 223 -12.56 11.80 -19.34
C ILE A 223 -12.88 11.74 -20.83
N ILE A 224 -12.33 12.66 -21.62
CA ILE A 224 -12.57 12.74 -23.08
C ILE A 224 -12.16 11.41 -23.76
N HIS A 225 -11.01 10.86 -23.36
CA HIS A 225 -10.48 9.63 -23.97
C HIS A 225 -10.89 8.34 -23.23
N ARG A 226 -11.74 8.45 -22.19
CA ARG A 226 -12.23 7.32 -21.39
C ARG A 226 -11.12 6.50 -20.71
N LYS A 227 -10.03 7.15 -20.35
CA LYS A 227 -8.89 6.55 -19.62
C LYS A 227 -9.07 6.72 -18.12
N VAL A 228 -10.15 6.14 -17.61
CA VAL A 228 -10.53 6.12 -16.18
C VAL A 228 -10.54 4.68 -15.71
N TYR A 229 -9.70 4.37 -14.74
CA TYR A 229 -9.47 3.00 -14.27
C TYR A 229 -9.57 2.90 -12.76
N GLU A 230 -9.86 1.71 -12.28
CA GLU A 230 -9.74 1.33 -10.87
C GLU A 230 -8.56 0.39 -10.69
N LEU A 231 -7.80 0.60 -9.61
CA LEU A 231 -6.76 -0.30 -9.15
C LEU A 231 -7.11 -0.78 -7.73
N ASP A 232 -7.01 -2.09 -7.50
CA ASP A 232 -7.35 -2.68 -6.19
C ASP A 232 -6.49 -2.07 -5.08
N PRO A 233 -7.09 -1.45 -4.04
CA PRO A 233 -6.36 -0.89 -2.92
C PRO A 233 -5.52 -1.90 -2.14
N SER A 234 -5.89 -3.19 -2.13
CA SER A 234 -5.07 -4.25 -1.52
C SER A 234 -3.75 -4.51 -2.25
N ILE A 235 -3.63 -4.04 -3.51
CA ILE A 235 -2.42 -4.18 -4.32
C ILE A 235 -1.54 -2.92 -4.22
N ILE A 236 -2.15 -1.73 -4.27
CA ILE A 236 -1.40 -0.49 -4.47
C ILE A 236 -1.30 0.40 -3.23
N LEU A 237 -2.24 0.28 -2.29
CA LEU A 237 -2.25 1.09 -1.07
C LEU A 237 -1.66 0.39 0.17
N GLN A 238 -1.20 -0.86 0.03
CA GLN A 238 -0.51 -1.59 1.09
C GLN A 238 1.00 -1.54 0.84
N PRO A 239 1.82 -1.04 1.81
CA PRO A 239 3.26 -0.88 1.62
C PRO A 239 4.01 -2.20 1.77
N GLY A 240 3.80 -3.13 0.84
CA GLY A 240 4.29 -4.50 0.92
C GLY A 240 4.56 -5.18 -0.41
N PRO A 241 4.68 -6.52 -0.40
CA PRO A 241 5.06 -7.31 -1.58
C PRO A 241 4.19 -7.08 -2.81
N ALA A 242 2.86 -6.91 -2.64
CA ALA A 242 1.93 -6.74 -3.75
C ALA A 242 2.29 -5.60 -4.69
N LEU A 243 2.91 -4.50 -4.18
CA LEU A 243 3.38 -3.38 -5.00
C LEU A 243 4.33 -3.84 -6.09
N PHE A 244 5.24 -4.75 -5.74
CA PHE A 244 6.33 -5.23 -6.60
C PHE A 244 5.91 -6.44 -7.44
N GLU A 245 5.05 -7.31 -6.88
CA GLU A 245 4.58 -8.51 -7.57
C GLU A 245 3.57 -8.18 -8.68
N GLU A 246 2.60 -7.32 -8.38
CA GLU A 246 1.47 -7.04 -9.26
C GLU A 246 1.27 -5.55 -9.55
N GLY A 247 1.43 -4.69 -8.55
CA GLY A 247 1.06 -3.28 -8.60
C GLY A 247 1.75 -2.51 -9.71
N ILE A 248 3.07 -2.67 -9.84
CA ILE A 248 3.84 -1.98 -10.88
C ILE A 248 3.44 -2.42 -12.29
N ASP A 249 3.19 -3.72 -12.52
CA ASP A 249 2.78 -4.22 -13.83
C ASP A 249 1.39 -3.71 -14.23
N GLN A 250 0.47 -3.64 -13.26
CA GLN A 250 -0.86 -3.08 -13.48
C GLN A 250 -0.78 -1.58 -13.81
N LEU A 251 0.04 -0.80 -13.09
CA LEU A 251 0.25 0.61 -13.41
C LEU A 251 0.79 0.81 -14.82
N VAL A 252 1.82 0.06 -15.21
CA VAL A 252 2.36 0.11 -16.59
C VAL A 252 1.25 -0.12 -17.61
N LYS A 253 0.45 -1.17 -17.42
CA LYS A 253 -0.66 -1.48 -18.32
C LYS A 253 -1.69 -0.35 -18.40
N LEU A 254 -2.08 0.25 -17.28
CA LEU A 254 -3.10 1.29 -17.24
C LEU A 254 -2.59 2.62 -17.82
N ILE A 255 -1.34 2.97 -17.56
CA ILE A 255 -0.72 4.22 -18.02
C ILE A 255 -0.53 4.22 -19.54
N HIS A 256 -0.22 3.05 -20.13
CA HIS A 256 0.08 2.91 -21.56
C HIS A 256 -1.07 2.30 -22.39
N SER A 257 -2.28 2.15 -21.80
CA SER A 257 -3.47 1.65 -22.49
C SER A 257 -4.06 2.62 -23.50
#